data_8334d6194f077e3fff791724d7a4daf4
#
_entry.id   8334d6194f077e3fff791724d7a4daf4
#
_cell.length_a   1.000
_cell.length_b   1.000
_cell.length_c   1.000
_cell.angle_alpha   90.00
_cell.angle_beta   90.00
_cell.angle_gamma   90.00
#
_symmetry.space_group_name_H-M   'P 1'
#
loop_
_entity.id
_entity.type
_entity.pdbx_description
1 polymer ?
#
loop_
_entity_poly.entity_id
_entity_poly.type
_entity_poly.pdbx_seq_one_letter_code
_entity_poly.pdbx_strand_id
1 'polypeptide(L)'
;RKKNSQSNLSLKERLLKRRKAREERKKIITLVASCLIIGLVIGLPLAAVDIKLALGAIVVIPSVVVSYCYPRLALWFFLIYLPFSGTITYWFGGGNILFQLSKDIFYFPALIALIQECRRNRQPIIIDKRLIVTLAILVTLSLITLVFINGYEEAALPYCDSLSEYEKLLRTPDGSLIVNPKTGIVYRTPCKQGSPLMQGIIGLKVFLGYIPLAFCSYYLIESKKQLVWLGRILVLLAVICCVLGIFQYSLLASGVCAGTRGASGQELFKASIEAKCFVGGSLLYSPSQGQIRLPGTFVSPWHWAWFLIANSFICFTVAFSDTSWLWRTTGLAGLVLVFVNSVICGQRIALALVPAAVIILLVLTGQIANLKRFIPLGLGLGVILTVLVINNPDIFTERLDSFVERWNASPPYNFIVEQFQHVIKHQKGLFGQGLGKATNSARAFGSTVLIETYHPKVMAEVGILGLLALVAFMTNLVVVTFKNYRSVKTSSIRSFGASFWVFILVITYFPYWYPLDTDPVAVYYWLFAGILLKLPSIDRQEIKQAELKTAEDSTTNDKIKYGKNIKSRRQHKGRFLPTS
;
A
#
# COMPACT_ATOMS: atom_id res chain seq x y z
N ARG A 1 -22.55 -24.70 -11.60
CA ARG A 1 -22.03 -24.51 -13.00
C ARG A 1 -20.49 -24.49 -13.11
N LYS A 2 -19.70 -24.62 -12.03
CA LYS A 2 -18.22 -24.70 -12.05
C LYS A 2 -17.64 -26.09 -12.37
N LYS A 3 -18.44 -27.15 -12.45
CA LYS A 3 -17.98 -28.51 -12.75
C LYS A 3 -17.71 -28.79 -14.24
N ASN A 4 -18.26 -28.02 -15.18
CA ASN A 4 -18.23 -28.36 -16.60
C ASN A 4 -17.00 -27.87 -17.40
N SER A 5 -16.21 -26.90 -16.91
CA SER A 5 -15.00 -26.48 -17.66
C SER A 5 -13.78 -27.39 -17.43
N GLN A 6 -13.83 -28.26 -16.44
CA GLN A 6 -12.81 -29.28 -16.20
C GLN A 6 -13.12 -30.62 -16.86
N SER A 7 -14.30 -30.79 -17.44
CA SER A 7 -14.75 -32.09 -18.01
C SER A 7 -14.11 -32.40 -19.37
N ASN A 8 -13.58 -31.44 -20.09
CA ASN A 8 -13.06 -31.65 -21.46
C ASN A 8 -11.55 -31.99 -21.54
N LEU A 9 -10.84 -31.98 -20.42
CA LEU A 9 -9.45 -32.46 -20.38
C LEU A 9 -9.47 -33.99 -20.24
N SER A 10 -8.72 -34.70 -21.10
CA SER A 10 -8.56 -36.13 -20.95
C SER A 10 -8.01 -36.49 -19.56
N LEU A 11 -8.37 -37.68 -19.04
CA LEU A 11 -7.88 -38.14 -17.73
C LEU A 11 -6.35 -38.04 -17.64
N LYS A 12 -5.67 -38.36 -18.75
CA LYS A 12 -4.22 -38.29 -18.90
C LYS A 12 -3.66 -36.86 -18.71
N GLU A 13 -4.31 -35.87 -19.28
CA GLU A 13 -3.91 -34.44 -19.12
C GLU A 13 -4.14 -33.93 -17.70
N ARG A 14 -5.21 -34.37 -17.04
CA ARG A 14 -5.46 -34.03 -15.62
C ARG A 14 -4.40 -34.64 -14.70
N LEU A 15 -4.02 -35.87 -14.95
CA LEU A 15 -2.97 -36.57 -14.21
C LEU A 15 -1.61 -35.91 -14.43
N LEU A 16 -1.28 -35.52 -15.67
CA LEU A 16 -0.04 -34.80 -16.00
C LEU A 16 0.02 -33.43 -15.32
N LYS A 17 -1.09 -32.65 -15.30
CA LYS A 17 -1.16 -31.39 -14.57
C LYS A 17 -0.97 -31.57 -13.07
N ARG A 18 -1.59 -32.58 -12.46
CA ARG A 18 -1.41 -32.90 -11.03
C ARG A 18 0.03 -33.32 -10.72
N ARG A 19 0.66 -34.13 -11.60
CA ARG A 19 2.06 -34.55 -11.44
C ARG A 19 3.02 -33.36 -11.51
N LYS A 20 2.88 -32.49 -12.52
CA LYS A 20 3.66 -31.25 -12.64
C LYS A 20 3.49 -30.34 -11.41
N ALA A 21 2.25 -30.10 -10.96
CA ALA A 21 2.00 -29.30 -9.76
C ALA A 21 2.60 -29.91 -8.48
N ARG A 22 2.65 -31.26 -8.38
CA ARG A 22 3.30 -31.96 -7.26
C ARG A 22 4.82 -31.83 -7.32
N GLU A 23 5.40 -31.93 -8.51
CA GLU A 23 6.85 -31.76 -8.74
C GLU A 23 7.29 -30.32 -8.43
N GLU A 24 6.52 -29.31 -8.87
CA GLU A 24 6.78 -27.91 -8.53
C GLU A 24 6.71 -27.65 -7.01
N ARG A 25 5.68 -28.20 -6.34
CA ARG A 25 5.59 -28.10 -4.87
C ARG A 25 6.80 -28.75 -4.17
N LYS A 26 7.24 -29.93 -4.63
CA LYS A 26 8.43 -30.59 -4.10
C LYS A 26 9.67 -29.71 -4.28
N LYS A 27 9.88 -29.12 -5.46
CA LYS A 27 10.99 -28.20 -5.73
C LYS A 27 11.00 -26.99 -4.78
N ILE A 28 9.82 -26.39 -4.56
CA ILE A 28 9.69 -25.28 -3.62
C ILE A 28 10.05 -25.72 -2.20
N ILE A 29 9.50 -26.84 -1.74
CA ILE A 29 9.78 -27.36 -0.38
C ILE A 29 11.27 -27.67 -0.22
N THR A 30 11.89 -28.33 -1.21
CA THR A 30 13.32 -28.64 -1.17
C THR A 30 14.16 -27.35 -1.14
N LEU A 31 13.83 -26.35 -1.96
CA LEU A 31 14.53 -25.07 -1.97
C LEU A 31 14.41 -24.37 -0.60
N VAL A 32 13.21 -24.29 -0.05
CA VAL A 32 12.98 -23.68 1.27
C VAL A 32 13.76 -24.42 2.35
N ALA A 33 13.72 -25.74 2.36
CA ALA A 33 14.47 -26.56 3.32
C ALA A 33 15.98 -26.35 3.20
N SER A 34 16.53 -26.36 1.97
CA SER A 34 17.95 -26.08 1.74
C SER A 34 18.35 -24.69 2.19
N CYS A 35 17.55 -23.66 1.91
CA CYS A 35 17.79 -22.30 2.34
C CYS A 35 17.70 -22.13 3.86
N LEU A 36 16.78 -22.86 4.52
CA LEU A 36 16.71 -22.87 5.99
C LEU A 36 17.96 -23.52 6.62
N ILE A 37 18.45 -24.61 6.05
CA ILE A 37 19.70 -25.25 6.50
C ILE A 37 20.87 -24.27 6.35
N ILE A 38 21.00 -23.59 5.20
CA ILE A 38 22.03 -22.57 4.97
C ILE A 38 21.87 -21.41 5.97
N GLY A 39 20.64 -20.95 6.19
CA GLY A 39 20.33 -19.91 7.18
C GLY A 39 20.72 -20.31 8.60
N LEU A 40 20.48 -21.57 8.98
CA LEU A 40 20.90 -22.12 10.27
C LEU A 40 22.43 -22.20 10.38
N VAL A 41 23.14 -22.69 9.36
CA VAL A 41 24.60 -22.78 9.34
C VAL A 41 25.26 -21.41 9.49
N ILE A 42 24.68 -20.36 8.88
CA ILE A 42 25.17 -18.98 9.01
C ILE A 42 24.70 -18.35 10.32
N GLY A 43 23.47 -18.61 10.74
CA GLY A 43 22.87 -18.02 11.93
C GLY A 43 23.46 -18.55 13.24
N LEU A 44 23.84 -19.84 13.31
CA LEU A 44 24.43 -20.44 14.54
C LEU A 44 25.68 -19.69 15.03
N PRO A 45 26.70 -19.39 14.21
CA PRO A 45 27.82 -18.57 14.62
C PRO A 45 27.44 -17.15 15.03
N LEU A 46 26.46 -16.55 14.34
CA LEU A 46 25.95 -15.21 14.65
C LEU A 46 25.22 -15.17 16.00
N ALA A 47 24.62 -16.27 16.43
CA ALA A 47 23.96 -16.36 17.73
C ALA A 47 24.89 -16.16 18.91
N ALA A 48 26.20 -16.44 18.75
CA ALA A 48 27.21 -16.15 19.74
C ALA A 48 27.48 -14.64 19.91
N VAL A 49 27.14 -13.82 18.88
CA VAL A 49 27.31 -12.38 18.92
C VAL A 49 26.00 -11.69 19.32
N ASP A 50 24.90 -12.00 18.62
CA ASP A 50 23.56 -11.49 18.92
C ASP A 50 22.50 -12.47 18.37
N ILE A 51 21.63 -12.94 19.24
CA ILE A 51 20.55 -13.88 18.91
C ILE A 51 19.56 -13.27 17.89
N LYS A 52 19.37 -11.95 17.90
CA LYS A 52 18.49 -11.26 16.94
C LYS A 52 19.08 -11.24 15.53
N LEU A 53 20.39 -11.07 15.40
CA LEU A 53 21.10 -11.17 14.12
C LEU A 53 21.04 -12.59 13.57
N ALA A 54 21.18 -13.59 14.42
CA ALA A 54 21.05 -15.00 14.04
C ALA A 54 19.66 -15.32 13.49
N LEU A 55 18.61 -14.97 14.23
CA LEU A 55 17.23 -15.15 13.80
C LEU A 55 16.94 -14.37 12.52
N GLY A 56 17.46 -13.14 12.40
CA GLY A 56 17.38 -12.35 11.18
C GLY A 56 17.97 -13.08 9.98
N ALA A 57 19.19 -13.61 10.10
CA ALA A 57 19.85 -14.33 9.01
C ALA A 57 19.08 -15.60 8.58
N ILE A 58 18.58 -16.37 9.55
CA ILE A 58 17.79 -17.60 9.31
C ILE A 58 16.52 -17.32 8.50
N VAL A 59 15.89 -16.17 8.70
CA VAL A 59 14.65 -15.80 8.00
C VAL A 59 14.93 -15.04 6.70
N VAL A 60 15.85 -14.09 6.70
CA VAL A 60 16.14 -13.20 5.58
C VAL A 60 16.71 -13.96 4.38
N ILE A 61 17.71 -14.83 4.61
CA ILE A 61 18.39 -15.54 3.51
C ILE A 61 17.40 -16.42 2.70
N PRO A 62 16.61 -17.30 3.32
CA PRO A 62 15.61 -18.07 2.61
C PRO A 62 14.57 -17.18 1.91
N SER A 63 14.14 -16.09 2.57
CA SER A 63 13.14 -15.19 2.01
C SER A 63 13.64 -14.50 0.74
N VAL A 64 14.89 -14.02 0.71
CA VAL A 64 15.52 -13.41 -0.46
C VAL A 64 15.62 -14.41 -1.61
N VAL A 65 16.13 -15.62 -1.33
CA VAL A 65 16.31 -16.67 -2.36
C VAL A 65 14.96 -17.11 -2.93
N VAL A 66 13.97 -17.37 -2.07
CA VAL A 66 12.61 -17.76 -2.50
C VAL A 66 11.96 -16.62 -3.30
N SER A 67 12.14 -15.37 -2.87
CA SER A 67 11.59 -14.20 -3.57
C SER A 67 12.19 -14.02 -4.96
N TYR A 68 13.48 -14.29 -5.10
CA TYR A 68 14.15 -14.25 -6.41
C TYR A 68 13.74 -15.42 -7.32
N CYS A 69 13.66 -16.64 -6.77
CA CYS A 69 13.29 -17.84 -7.55
C CYS A 69 11.80 -17.87 -7.92
N TYR A 70 10.93 -17.32 -7.08
CA TYR A 70 9.48 -17.33 -7.26
C TYR A 70 8.86 -15.92 -7.13
N PRO A 71 9.17 -14.98 -8.03
CA PRO A 71 8.85 -13.57 -7.87
C PRO A 71 7.35 -13.29 -7.72
N ARG A 72 6.49 -14.00 -8.47
CA ARG A 72 5.03 -13.82 -8.35
C ARG A 72 4.50 -14.27 -7.00
N LEU A 73 5.02 -15.37 -6.45
CA LEU A 73 4.66 -15.85 -5.11
C LEU A 73 5.11 -14.86 -4.03
N ALA A 74 6.33 -14.35 -4.14
CA ALA A 74 6.88 -13.36 -3.22
C ALA A 74 6.05 -12.06 -3.20
N LEU A 75 5.57 -11.59 -4.35
CA LEU A 75 4.69 -10.42 -4.42
C LEU A 75 3.34 -10.66 -3.72
N TRP A 76 2.78 -11.87 -3.80
CA TRP A 76 1.60 -12.23 -3.02
C TRP A 76 1.90 -12.24 -1.51
N PHE A 77 3.04 -12.79 -1.10
CA PHE A 77 3.48 -12.74 0.30
C PHE A 77 3.72 -11.30 0.78
N PHE A 78 4.33 -10.45 -0.04
CA PHE A 78 4.50 -9.04 0.25
C PHE A 78 3.16 -8.34 0.56
N LEU A 79 2.13 -8.58 -0.25
CA LEU A 79 0.80 -8.00 -0.06
C LEU A 79 0.10 -8.54 1.20
N ILE A 80 0.30 -9.83 1.54
CA ILE A 80 -0.25 -10.44 2.76
C ILE A 80 0.51 -9.97 4.00
N TYR A 81 1.83 -9.82 3.91
CA TYR A 81 2.69 -9.36 4.99
C TYR A 81 2.40 -7.91 5.39
N LEU A 82 2.14 -7.06 4.41
CA LEU A 82 1.99 -5.61 4.59
C LEU A 82 1.05 -5.22 5.74
N PRO A 83 -0.17 -5.73 5.88
CA PRO A 83 -1.08 -5.39 6.97
C PRO A 83 -0.60 -5.81 8.36
N PHE A 84 0.34 -6.77 8.46
CA PHE A 84 0.89 -7.28 9.72
C PHE A 84 2.29 -6.74 10.03
N SER A 85 2.75 -5.72 9.29
CA SER A 85 4.10 -5.15 9.45
C SER A 85 4.38 -4.65 10.87
N GLY A 86 3.39 -4.07 11.54
CA GLY A 86 3.52 -3.64 12.93
C GLY A 86 3.66 -4.79 13.91
N THR A 87 2.86 -5.84 13.75
CA THR A 87 2.97 -7.06 14.56
C THR A 87 4.38 -7.64 14.48
N ILE A 88 4.91 -7.76 13.25
CA ILE A 88 6.25 -8.32 13.04
C ILE A 88 7.33 -7.40 13.62
N THR A 89 7.24 -6.09 13.41
CA THR A 89 8.22 -5.12 13.91
C THR A 89 8.27 -5.09 15.44
N TYR A 90 7.12 -5.10 16.12
CA TYR A 90 7.09 -4.93 17.58
C TYR A 90 7.19 -6.25 18.36
N TRP A 91 6.58 -7.33 17.87
CA TRP A 91 6.54 -8.59 18.60
C TRP A 91 7.75 -9.48 18.32
N PHE A 92 8.24 -9.49 17.08
CA PHE A 92 9.44 -10.25 16.71
C PHE A 92 10.69 -9.38 16.68
N GLY A 93 10.59 -8.15 16.18
CA GLY A 93 11.71 -7.23 15.99
C GLY A 93 12.03 -6.33 17.19
N GLY A 94 11.24 -6.37 18.27
CA GLY A 94 11.46 -5.51 19.44
C GLY A 94 11.47 -4.00 19.11
N GLY A 95 10.68 -3.55 18.11
CA GLY A 95 10.62 -2.17 17.68
C GLY A 95 11.77 -1.71 16.76
N ASN A 96 12.68 -2.62 16.37
CA ASN A 96 13.82 -2.27 15.52
C ASN A 96 13.37 -1.90 14.10
N ILE A 97 13.89 -0.79 13.57
CA ILE A 97 13.59 -0.26 12.25
C ILE A 97 13.92 -1.24 11.11
N LEU A 98 14.92 -2.12 11.29
CA LEU A 98 15.26 -3.13 10.29
C LEU A 98 14.11 -4.11 10.04
N PHE A 99 13.33 -4.44 11.08
CA PHE A 99 12.13 -5.28 10.92
C PHE A 99 10.98 -4.56 10.23
N GLN A 100 10.91 -3.24 10.32
CA GLN A 100 9.97 -2.45 9.53
C GLN A 100 10.29 -2.51 8.04
N LEU A 101 11.57 -2.63 7.67
CA LEU A 101 12.03 -2.77 6.29
C LEU A 101 11.97 -4.23 5.79
N SER A 102 11.72 -5.21 6.65
CA SER A 102 11.77 -6.65 6.31
C SER A 102 10.77 -7.06 5.21
N LYS A 103 9.65 -6.34 5.04
CA LYS A 103 8.72 -6.55 3.92
C LYS A 103 9.38 -6.37 2.55
N ASP A 104 10.38 -5.50 2.46
CA ASP A 104 11.08 -5.19 1.22
C ASP A 104 11.94 -6.37 0.71
N ILE A 105 12.24 -7.34 1.59
CA ILE A 105 12.91 -8.61 1.26
C ILE A 105 12.07 -9.45 0.27
N PHE A 106 10.76 -9.35 0.34
CA PHE A 106 9.87 -10.02 -0.61
C PHE A 106 9.72 -9.24 -1.91
N TYR A 107 9.88 -7.92 -1.86
CA TYR A 107 9.61 -7.04 -3.00
C TYR A 107 10.82 -6.85 -3.92
N PHE A 108 11.99 -6.40 -3.40
CA PHE A 108 13.13 -6.07 -4.25
C PHE A 108 13.74 -7.25 -5.00
N PRO A 109 13.95 -8.44 -4.38
CA PRO A 109 14.43 -9.60 -5.14
C PRO A 109 13.43 -10.06 -6.20
N ALA A 110 12.13 -10.00 -5.90
CA ALA A 110 11.08 -10.31 -6.87
C ALA A 110 11.07 -9.33 -8.05
N LEU A 111 11.26 -8.04 -7.80
CA LEU A 111 11.39 -7.01 -8.84
C LEU A 111 12.57 -7.31 -9.77
N ILE A 112 13.75 -7.61 -9.21
CA ILE A 112 14.96 -7.93 -10.00
C ILE A 112 14.70 -9.18 -10.86
N ALA A 113 14.13 -10.24 -10.27
CA ALA A 113 13.82 -11.48 -10.96
C ALA A 113 12.82 -11.27 -12.10
N LEU A 114 11.76 -10.47 -11.90
CA LEU A 114 10.79 -10.12 -12.95
C LEU A 114 11.41 -9.30 -14.08
N ILE A 115 12.29 -8.35 -13.78
CA ILE A 115 13.02 -7.60 -14.80
C ILE A 115 13.86 -8.55 -15.66
N GLN A 116 14.55 -9.51 -15.04
CA GLN A 116 15.36 -10.50 -15.77
C GLN A 116 14.47 -11.45 -16.58
N GLU A 117 13.35 -11.90 -16.03
CA GLU A 117 12.36 -12.72 -16.76
C GLU A 117 11.84 -11.98 -18.00
N CYS A 118 11.48 -10.69 -17.87
CA CYS A 118 11.02 -9.87 -18.98
C CYS A 118 12.10 -9.69 -20.04
N ARG A 119 13.37 -9.43 -19.64
CA ARG A 119 14.50 -9.35 -20.60
C ARG A 119 14.69 -10.65 -21.37
N ARG A 120 14.67 -11.79 -20.66
CA ARG A 120 14.82 -13.14 -21.29
C ARG A 120 13.68 -13.43 -22.25
N ASN A 121 12.44 -13.06 -21.89
CA ASN A 121 11.25 -13.31 -22.70
C ASN A 121 10.95 -12.19 -23.71
N ARG A 122 11.82 -11.21 -23.86
CA ARG A 122 11.64 -10.01 -24.72
C ARG A 122 10.34 -9.26 -24.45
N GLN A 123 9.89 -9.27 -23.21
CA GLN A 123 8.71 -8.52 -22.78
C GLN A 123 9.10 -7.07 -22.43
N PRO A 124 8.20 -6.09 -22.65
CA PRO A 124 8.51 -4.69 -22.38
C PRO A 124 8.66 -4.44 -20.87
N ILE A 125 9.82 -3.92 -20.46
CA ILE A 125 10.02 -3.43 -19.08
C ILE A 125 9.30 -2.10 -18.91
N ILE A 126 9.25 -1.28 -19.94
CA ILE A 126 8.53 -0.02 -19.97
C ILE A 126 7.10 -0.32 -20.43
N ILE A 127 6.17 -0.27 -19.48
CA ILE A 127 4.77 -0.65 -19.70
C ILE A 127 4.06 0.36 -20.62
N ASP A 128 4.28 1.65 -20.37
CA ASP A 128 3.65 2.72 -21.15
C ASP A 128 4.68 3.82 -21.48
N LYS A 129 4.95 4.00 -22.77
CA LYS A 129 5.92 5.00 -23.27
C LYS A 129 5.55 6.44 -22.89
N ARG A 130 4.28 6.72 -22.69
CA ARG A 130 3.78 8.06 -22.32
C ARG A 130 4.26 8.51 -20.94
N LEU A 131 4.58 7.57 -20.04
CA LEU A 131 5.05 7.87 -18.68
C LEU A 131 6.56 8.05 -18.59
N ILE A 132 7.34 7.65 -19.62
CA ILE A 132 8.80 7.57 -19.54
C ILE A 132 9.43 8.93 -19.27
N VAL A 133 9.03 9.94 -20.05
CA VAL A 133 9.69 11.27 -20.01
C VAL A 133 9.50 11.90 -18.64
N THR A 134 8.25 11.93 -18.14
CA THR A 134 7.95 12.53 -16.84
C THR A 134 8.58 11.76 -15.68
N LEU A 135 8.63 10.42 -15.75
CA LEU A 135 9.32 9.60 -14.78
C LEU A 135 10.85 9.81 -14.82
N ALA A 136 11.44 9.87 -16.01
CA ALA A 136 12.87 10.10 -16.17
C ALA A 136 13.29 11.45 -15.58
N ILE A 137 12.52 12.51 -15.84
CA ILE A 137 12.76 13.83 -15.25
C ILE A 137 12.72 13.76 -13.71
N LEU A 138 11.69 13.13 -13.14
CA LEU A 138 11.54 12.99 -11.70
C LEU A 138 12.72 12.22 -11.06
N VAL A 139 13.10 11.08 -11.66
CA VAL A 139 14.23 10.27 -11.19
C VAL A 139 15.54 11.05 -11.31
N THR A 140 15.78 11.73 -12.42
CA THR A 140 17.01 12.51 -12.62
C THR A 140 17.13 13.64 -11.59
N LEU A 141 16.07 14.40 -11.34
CA LEU A 141 16.08 15.45 -10.33
C LEU A 141 16.32 14.89 -8.93
N SER A 142 15.71 13.74 -8.60
CA SER A 142 15.93 13.08 -7.32
C SER A 142 17.37 12.61 -7.15
N LEU A 143 18.00 12.06 -8.21
CA LEU A 143 19.41 11.67 -8.20
C LEU A 143 20.35 12.87 -8.13
N ILE A 144 20.03 13.97 -8.79
CA ILE A 144 20.77 15.24 -8.67
C ILE A 144 20.74 15.70 -7.21
N THR A 145 19.56 15.72 -6.57
CA THR A 145 19.44 16.09 -5.17
C THR A 145 20.25 15.15 -4.26
N LEU A 146 20.17 13.83 -4.50
CA LEU A 146 20.91 12.85 -3.69
C LEU A 146 22.43 13.07 -3.79
N VAL A 147 22.95 13.26 -4.99
CA VAL A 147 24.40 13.37 -5.21
C VAL A 147 24.94 14.74 -4.82
N PHE A 148 24.28 15.82 -5.29
CA PHE A 148 24.81 17.18 -5.13
C PHE A 148 24.39 17.87 -3.84
N ILE A 149 23.30 17.44 -3.19
CA ILE A 149 22.91 18.02 -1.89
C ILE A 149 23.32 17.07 -0.76
N ASN A 150 22.78 15.84 -0.71
CA ASN A 150 23.12 14.90 0.35
C ASN A 150 24.59 14.44 0.27
N GLY A 151 25.10 14.13 -0.92
CA GLY A 151 26.49 13.71 -1.11
C GLY A 151 27.49 14.83 -0.81
N TYR A 152 27.18 16.07 -1.19
CA TYR A 152 28.00 17.24 -0.83
C TYR A 152 28.01 17.46 0.69
N GLU A 153 26.85 17.42 1.37
CA GLU A 153 26.82 17.52 2.84
C GLU A 153 27.65 16.42 3.51
N GLU A 154 27.59 15.17 2.99
CA GLU A 154 28.39 14.06 3.52
C GLU A 154 29.89 14.31 3.38
N ALA A 155 30.34 14.84 2.24
CA ALA A 155 31.74 15.01 1.95
C ALA A 155 32.35 16.29 2.52
N ALA A 156 31.59 17.39 2.52
CA ALA A 156 32.13 18.72 2.78
C ALA A 156 31.97 19.20 4.25
N LEU A 157 30.95 18.67 4.99
CA LEU A 157 30.69 19.14 6.34
C LEU A 157 31.31 18.24 7.41
N PRO A 158 31.91 18.81 8.47
CA PRO A 158 32.36 18.07 9.64
C PRO A 158 31.16 17.55 10.44
N TYR A 159 31.37 16.51 11.26
CA TYR A 159 30.35 16.06 12.19
C TYR A 159 30.16 17.09 13.32
N CYS A 160 28.89 17.36 13.70
CA CYS A 160 28.63 18.32 14.80
C CYS A 160 29.20 17.86 16.14
N ASP A 161 29.31 16.54 16.35
CA ASP A 161 29.86 15.97 17.58
C ASP A 161 31.39 16.06 17.64
N SER A 162 32.08 16.23 16.51
CA SER A 162 33.53 16.40 16.45
C SER A 162 33.97 17.86 16.66
N LEU A 163 33.03 18.81 16.65
CA LEU A 163 33.31 20.23 16.86
C LEU A 163 33.27 20.57 18.36
N SER A 164 34.25 21.30 18.84
CA SER A 164 34.22 21.90 20.17
C SER A 164 33.10 22.95 20.27
N GLU A 165 32.65 23.27 21.49
CA GLU A 165 31.61 24.32 21.69
C GLU A 165 32.03 25.66 21.11
N TYR A 166 33.34 25.94 21.07
CA TYR A 166 33.91 27.13 20.45
C TYR A 166 33.74 27.11 18.92
N GLU A 167 34.01 26.01 18.28
CA GLU A 167 33.92 25.80 16.81
C GLU A 167 32.48 25.73 16.31
N LYS A 168 31.53 25.35 17.16
CA LYS A 168 30.09 25.34 16.83
C LYS A 168 29.50 26.74 16.59
N LEU A 169 30.17 27.80 17.07
CA LEU A 169 29.72 29.15 16.89
C LEU A 169 30.53 29.85 15.79
N LEU A 170 29.83 30.41 14.81
CA LEU A 170 30.49 31.14 13.70
C LEU A 170 31.10 32.43 14.22
N ARG A 171 32.40 32.64 13.94
CA ARG A 171 33.18 33.77 14.40
C ARG A 171 33.85 34.49 13.23
N THR A 172 34.08 35.76 13.40
CA THR A 172 34.94 36.59 12.53
C THR A 172 36.42 36.23 12.76
N PRO A 173 37.33 36.56 11.85
CA PRO A 173 38.77 36.33 12.03
C PRO A 173 39.37 36.89 13.31
N ASP A 174 38.78 37.94 13.86
CA ASP A 174 39.16 38.57 15.14
C ASP A 174 38.55 37.89 16.37
N GLY A 175 37.80 36.76 16.18
CA GLY A 175 37.23 35.97 17.26
C GLY A 175 35.87 36.40 17.78
N SER A 176 35.31 37.53 17.27
CA SER A 176 33.99 37.98 17.65
C SER A 176 32.86 37.12 17.07
N LEU A 177 31.75 36.92 17.79
CA LEU A 177 30.61 36.14 17.34
C LEU A 177 29.88 36.85 16.20
N ILE A 178 29.58 36.10 15.13
CA ILE A 178 28.73 36.59 14.05
C ILE A 178 27.28 36.44 14.46
N VAL A 179 26.61 37.58 14.68
CA VAL A 179 25.24 37.67 15.16
C VAL A 179 24.33 38.17 14.03
N ASN A 180 23.14 37.60 13.91
CA ASN A 180 22.13 38.10 13.00
C ASN A 180 21.65 39.51 13.49
N PRO A 181 21.83 40.58 12.70
CA PRO A 181 21.51 41.93 13.13
C PRO A 181 20.01 42.17 13.38
N LYS A 182 19.14 41.32 12.82
CA LYS A 182 17.69 41.46 13.01
C LYS A 182 17.13 40.66 14.18
N THR A 183 17.76 39.55 14.55
CA THR A 183 17.23 38.59 15.55
C THR A 183 18.10 38.45 16.77
N GLY A 184 19.33 38.99 16.79
CA GLY A 184 20.30 38.80 17.86
C GLY A 184 20.84 37.37 18.02
N ILE A 185 20.47 36.46 17.13
CA ILE A 185 20.86 35.03 17.21
C ILE A 185 22.26 34.86 16.63
N VAL A 186 23.14 34.17 17.36
CA VAL A 186 24.49 33.82 16.89
C VAL A 186 24.41 32.74 15.78
N TYR A 187 25.10 32.97 14.68
CA TYR A 187 25.22 31.96 13.61
C TYR A 187 26.05 30.77 14.08
N ARG A 188 25.62 29.60 13.71
CA ARG A 188 26.35 28.35 13.99
C ARG A 188 27.14 27.87 12.77
N THR A 189 28.29 27.27 13.00
CA THR A 189 29.09 26.63 11.96
C THR A 189 28.29 25.50 11.30
N PRO A 190 28.20 25.47 9.97
CA PRO A 190 27.54 24.35 9.29
C PRO A 190 28.23 23.03 9.64
N CYS A 191 27.47 22.09 10.17
CA CYS A 191 27.94 20.75 10.50
C CYS A 191 26.84 19.71 10.20
N LYS A 192 27.22 18.45 9.97
CA LYS A 192 26.29 17.37 9.71
C LYS A 192 25.97 16.57 10.97
N GLN A 193 24.72 16.15 11.09
CA GLN A 193 24.26 15.22 12.14
C GLN A 193 23.96 13.87 11.49
N GLY A 194 24.66 12.80 11.90
CA GLY A 194 24.55 11.48 11.30
C GLY A 194 25.15 11.43 9.89
N SER A 195 24.58 10.62 9.00
CA SER A 195 25.02 10.47 7.61
C SER A 195 23.97 11.01 6.63
N PRO A 196 24.14 12.23 6.10
CA PRO A 196 23.25 12.82 5.10
C PRO A 196 23.06 11.96 3.86
N LEU A 197 24.10 11.24 3.41
CA LEU A 197 24.01 10.36 2.25
C LEU A 197 23.10 9.15 2.54
N MET A 198 23.26 8.48 3.68
CA MET A 198 22.39 7.37 4.08
C MET A 198 20.95 7.84 4.30
N GLN A 199 20.79 9.01 4.91
CA GLN A 199 19.50 9.65 5.06
C GLN A 199 18.84 9.89 3.71
N GLY A 200 19.61 10.37 2.73
CA GLY A 200 19.16 10.60 1.35
C GLY A 200 18.78 9.30 0.62
N ILE A 201 19.55 8.22 0.78
CA ILE A 201 19.25 6.90 0.19
C ILE A 201 17.93 6.35 0.73
N ILE A 202 17.70 6.45 2.04
CA ILE A 202 16.42 6.03 2.65
C ILE A 202 15.27 6.93 2.18
N GLY A 203 15.51 8.27 2.09
CA GLY A 203 14.55 9.21 1.51
C GLY A 203 14.19 8.87 0.06
N LEU A 204 15.17 8.57 -0.78
CA LEU A 204 14.97 8.14 -2.17
C LEU A 204 14.15 6.83 -2.24
N LYS A 205 14.46 5.86 -1.36
CA LYS A 205 13.69 4.61 -1.25
C LYS A 205 12.23 4.86 -0.89
N VAL A 206 11.95 5.74 0.05
CA VAL A 206 10.58 6.09 0.44
C VAL A 206 9.87 6.81 -0.70
N PHE A 207 10.55 7.74 -1.37
CA PHE A 207 9.97 8.58 -2.41
C PHE A 207 9.70 7.82 -3.72
N LEU A 208 10.67 7.02 -4.22
CA LEU A 208 10.60 6.35 -5.52
C LEU A 208 10.52 4.83 -5.45
N GLY A 209 10.83 4.23 -4.31
CA GLY A 209 11.06 2.78 -4.19
C GLY A 209 9.84 1.91 -4.52
N TYR A 210 8.62 2.42 -4.39
CA TYR A 210 7.42 1.68 -4.74
C TYR A 210 6.89 1.97 -6.16
N ILE A 211 7.43 2.92 -6.90
CA ILE A 211 7.05 3.16 -8.31
C ILE A 211 7.18 1.88 -9.16
N PRO A 212 8.28 1.09 -9.05
CA PRO A 212 8.41 -0.15 -9.80
C PRO A 212 7.39 -1.24 -9.44
N LEU A 213 6.64 -1.09 -8.33
CA LEU A 213 5.54 -2.01 -8.02
C LEU A 213 4.42 -1.96 -9.08
N ALA A 214 4.26 -0.84 -9.77
CA ALA A 214 3.36 -0.75 -10.93
C ALA A 214 3.77 -1.72 -12.04
N PHE A 215 5.09 -1.88 -12.29
CA PHE A 215 5.60 -2.91 -13.20
C PHE A 215 5.35 -4.31 -12.66
N CYS A 216 5.62 -4.57 -11.38
CA CYS A 216 5.38 -5.88 -10.78
C CYS A 216 3.90 -6.29 -10.86
N SER A 217 2.99 -5.38 -10.54
CA SER A 217 1.55 -5.64 -10.55
C SER A 217 1.00 -5.85 -11.96
N TYR A 218 1.55 -5.18 -12.97
CA TYR A 218 1.23 -5.39 -14.38
C TYR A 218 1.50 -6.83 -14.82
N TYR A 219 2.58 -7.46 -14.35
CA TYR A 219 2.94 -8.84 -14.65
C TYR A 219 2.42 -9.86 -13.64
N LEU A 220 1.95 -9.42 -12.47
CA LEU A 220 1.31 -10.26 -11.47
C LEU A 220 -0.13 -10.59 -11.84
N ILE A 221 -0.87 -9.60 -12.37
CA ILE A 221 -2.30 -9.72 -12.68
C ILE A 221 -2.49 -9.85 -14.19
N GLU A 222 -2.59 -11.08 -14.66
CA GLU A 222 -2.68 -11.41 -16.10
C GLU A 222 -4.10 -11.71 -16.57
N SER A 223 -5.04 -11.97 -15.65
CA SER A 223 -6.39 -12.42 -15.97
C SER A 223 -7.44 -11.82 -15.04
N LYS A 224 -8.69 -11.75 -15.52
CA LYS A 224 -9.86 -11.38 -14.72
C LYS A 224 -9.99 -12.21 -13.43
N LYS A 225 -9.66 -13.51 -13.49
CA LYS A 225 -9.71 -14.40 -12.33
C LYS A 225 -8.73 -13.95 -11.25
N GLN A 226 -7.51 -13.57 -11.63
CA GLN A 226 -6.48 -13.08 -10.69
C GLN A 226 -6.87 -11.71 -10.14
N LEU A 227 -7.44 -10.80 -10.95
CA LEU A 227 -7.95 -9.51 -10.51
C LEU A 227 -9.03 -9.66 -9.43
N VAL A 228 -10.03 -10.51 -9.67
CA VAL A 228 -11.09 -10.79 -8.70
C VAL A 228 -10.51 -11.43 -7.43
N TRP A 229 -9.53 -12.33 -7.58
CA TRP A 229 -8.90 -12.99 -6.45
C TRP A 229 -8.08 -12.03 -5.59
N LEU A 230 -7.36 -11.08 -6.21
CA LEU A 230 -6.69 -10.00 -5.51
C LEU A 230 -7.68 -9.19 -4.64
N GLY A 231 -8.78 -8.72 -5.20
CA GLY A 231 -9.79 -8.00 -4.44
C GLY A 231 -10.31 -8.79 -3.24
N ARG A 232 -10.55 -10.09 -3.42
CA ARG A 232 -11.02 -11.00 -2.35
C ARG A 232 -10.00 -11.18 -1.23
N ILE A 233 -8.72 -11.35 -1.56
CA ILE A 233 -7.65 -11.45 -0.55
C ILE A 233 -7.55 -10.14 0.23
N LEU A 234 -7.53 -9.00 -0.45
CA LEU A 234 -7.41 -7.71 0.22
C LEU A 234 -8.60 -7.43 1.15
N VAL A 235 -9.83 -7.78 0.74
CA VAL A 235 -11.01 -7.70 1.63
C VAL A 235 -10.89 -8.64 2.82
N LEU A 236 -10.43 -9.87 2.62
CA LEU A 236 -10.23 -10.82 3.72
C LEU A 236 -9.21 -10.30 4.73
N LEU A 237 -8.09 -9.75 4.24
CA LEU A 237 -7.08 -9.11 5.09
C LEU A 237 -7.65 -7.91 5.84
N ALA A 238 -8.46 -7.08 5.17
CA ALA A 238 -9.12 -5.95 5.81
C ALA A 238 -10.05 -6.41 6.95
N VAL A 239 -10.87 -7.44 6.72
CA VAL A 239 -11.76 -8.01 7.73
C VAL A 239 -10.96 -8.55 8.92
N ILE A 240 -9.93 -9.35 8.68
CA ILE A 240 -9.06 -9.91 9.74
C ILE A 240 -8.43 -8.78 10.56
N CYS A 241 -7.79 -7.81 9.91
CA CYS A 241 -7.13 -6.70 10.59
C CYS A 241 -8.12 -5.83 11.38
N CYS A 242 -9.32 -5.58 10.83
CA CYS A 242 -10.34 -4.81 11.53
C CYS A 242 -10.87 -5.55 12.77
N VAL A 243 -11.06 -6.86 12.69
CA VAL A 243 -11.45 -7.68 13.86
C VAL A 243 -10.36 -7.62 14.94
N LEU A 244 -9.08 -7.77 14.56
CA LEU A 244 -7.95 -7.61 15.49
C LEU A 244 -7.88 -6.20 16.09
N GLY A 245 -8.20 -5.16 15.32
CA GLY A 245 -8.29 -3.77 15.78
C GLY A 245 -9.39 -3.56 16.82
N ILE A 246 -10.56 -4.20 16.64
CA ILE A 246 -11.66 -4.17 17.63
C ILE A 246 -11.23 -4.87 18.93
N PHE A 247 -10.57 -6.03 18.84
CA PHE A 247 -10.01 -6.70 20.02
C PHE A 247 -8.99 -5.83 20.75
N GLN A 248 -8.08 -5.18 20.01
CA GLN A 248 -7.11 -4.24 20.58
C GLN A 248 -7.81 -3.10 21.32
N TYR A 249 -8.88 -2.55 20.74
CA TYR A 249 -9.69 -1.53 21.40
C TYR A 249 -10.39 -2.05 22.67
N SER A 250 -10.93 -3.27 22.65
CA SER A 250 -11.57 -3.88 23.81
C SER A 250 -10.60 -4.06 24.98
N LEU A 251 -9.34 -4.47 24.70
CA LEU A 251 -8.29 -4.59 25.71
C LEU A 251 -7.86 -3.23 26.28
N LEU A 252 -7.87 -2.19 25.45
CA LEU A 252 -7.64 -0.81 25.90
C LEU A 252 -8.79 -0.32 26.80
N ALA A 253 -10.02 -0.56 26.40
CA ALA A 253 -11.22 -0.14 27.15
C ALA A 253 -11.34 -0.86 28.50
N SER A 254 -10.92 -2.13 28.57
CA SER A 254 -10.88 -2.92 29.82
C SER A 254 -9.69 -2.58 30.74
N GLY A 255 -8.80 -1.67 30.32
CA GLY A 255 -7.62 -1.26 31.10
C GLY A 255 -6.45 -2.24 31.08
N VAL A 256 -6.54 -3.35 30.31
CA VAL A 256 -5.42 -4.31 30.15
C VAL A 256 -4.22 -3.66 29.47
N CYS A 257 -4.46 -2.70 28.57
CA CYS A 257 -3.42 -1.94 27.89
C CYS A 257 -3.50 -0.45 28.28
N ALA A 258 -2.37 0.11 28.70
CA ALA A 258 -2.28 1.52 29.12
C ALA A 258 -1.83 2.46 27.98
N GLY A 259 -1.08 1.94 27.01
CA GLY A 259 -0.41 2.77 25.99
C GLY A 259 0.61 3.72 26.61
N THR A 260 0.83 4.88 25.97
CA THR A 260 1.79 5.90 26.45
C THR A 260 1.20 6.87 27.51
N ARG A 261 0.07 6.56 28.15
CA ARG A 261 -0.56 7.46 29.13
C ARG A 261 0.35 7.84 30.31
N GLY A 262 1.22 6.93 30.73
CA GLY A 262 2.16 7.17 31.85
C GLY A 262 3.44 7.92 31.44
N ALA A 263 3.63 8.22 30.16
CA ALA A 263 4.78 8.97 29.69
C ALA A 263 4.58 10.47 29.85
N SER A 264 5.67 11.25 29.80
CA SER A 264 5.66 12.72 29.91
C SER A 264 6.35 13.39 28.73
N GLY A 265 5.95 14.62 28.41
CA GLY A 265 6.57 15.45 27.37
C GLY A 265 6.53 14.78 25.99
N GLN A 266 7.67 14.75 25.31
CA GLN A 266 7.77 14.17 23.96
C GLN A 266 7.63 12.64 23.92
N GLU A 267 7.86 11.95 25.03
CA GLU A 267 7.73 10.48 25.09
C GLU A 267 6.27 10.01 24.88
N LEU A 268 5.28 10.85 25.19
CA LEU A 268 3.88 10.60 24.87
C LEU A 268 3.63 10.28 23.39
N PHE A 269 4.40 10.89 22.51
CA PHE A 269 4.26 10.79 21.05
C PHE A 269 5.26 9.83 20.42
N LYS A 270 6.18 9.28 21.22
CA LYS A 270 7.15 8.30 20.73
C LYS A 270 6.61 6.88 20.85
N ALA A 271 6.79 6.13 19.77
CA ALA A 271 6.47 4.72 19.79
C ALA A 271 7.44 3.98 20.72
N SER A 272 6.92 3.32 21.76
CA SER A 272 7.69 2.50 22.69
C SER A 272 7.23 1.05 22.67
N ILE A 273 8.12 0.13 23.09
CA ILE A 273 7.80 -1.30 23.15
C ILE A 273 6.82 -1.58 24.29
N GLU A 274 6.91 -0.84 25.39
CA GLU A 274 6.06 -0.97 26.58
C GLU A 274 4.60 -0.60 26.27
N ALA A 275 4.39 0.32 25.34
CA ALA A 275 3.09 0.79 24.94
C ALA A 275 2.40 -0.10 23.89
N LYS A 276 2.99 -1.25 23.50
CA LYS A 276 2.34 -2.20 22.58
C LYS A 276 1.21 -2.95 23.27
N CYS A 277 0.20 -3.35 22.49
CA CYS A 277 -0.94 -4.09 22.99
C CYS A 277 -1.45 -5.08 21.95
N PHE A 278 -1.56 -6.34 22.31
CA PHE A 278 -2.13 -7.47 21.57
C PHE A 278 -1.55 -7.67 20.16
N VAL A 279 -1.74 -6.71 19.25
CA VAL A 279 -1.22 -6.72 17.87
C VAL A 279 -0.69 -5.32 17.52
N GLY A 280 0.20 -5.28 16.54
CA GLY A 280 0.72 -4.02 16.00
C GLY A 280 1.70 -3.29 16.92
N GLY A 281 1.79 -2.00 16.70
CA GLY A 281 2.75 -1.13 17.34
C GLY A 281 2.25 -0.48 18.63
N SER A 282 2.80 0.67 18.90
CA SER A 282 2.55 1.44 20.13
C SER A 282 1.22 2.17 20.10
N LEU A 283 0.46 2.07 21.19
CA LEU A 283 -0.74 2.89 21.41
C LEU A 283 -0.31 4.26 21.91
N LEU A 284 -0.57 5.30 21.12
CA LEU A 284 -0.10 6.65 21.40
C LEU A 284 -1.20 7.50 22.04
N TYR A 285 -0.96 7.98 23.26
CA TYR A 285 -1.85 8.92 23.92
C TYR A 285 -1.75 10.30 23.31
N SER A 286 -2.88 10.95 23.07
CA SER A 286 -2.96 12.32 22.60
C SER A 286 -3.59 13.22 23.68
N PRO A 287 -2.81 14.02 24.41
CA PRO A 287 -3.32 14.89 25.48
C PRO A 287 -4.37 15.88 24.97
N SER A 288 -4.17 16.43 23.76
CA SER A 288 -5.09 17.37 23.13
C SER A 288 -6.46 16.78 22.76
N GLN A 289 -6.62 15.46 22.90
CA GLN A 289 -7.84 14.74 22.56
C GLN A 289 -8.33 13.87 23.71
N GLY A 290 -7.60 13.80 24.82
CA GLY A 290 -7.91 12.91 25.94
C GLY A 290 -7.88 11.41 25.62
N GLN A 291 -7.38 11.00 24.45
CA GLN A 291 -7.61 9.64 23.94
C GLN A 291 -6.35 8.98 23.40
N ILE A 292 -6.39 7.64 23.35
CA ILE A 292 -5.33 6.81 22.77
C ILE A 292 -5.65 6.53 21.31
N ARG A 293 -4.64 6.67 20.45
CA ARG A 293 -4.69 6.33 19.04
C ARG A 293 -4.21 4.90 18.84
N LEU A 294 -5.03 4.09 18.16
CA LEU A 294 -4.76 2.68 17.91
C LEU A 294 -3.94 2.49 16.63
N PRO A 295 -2.84 1.71 16.68
CA PRO A 295 -2.08 1.33 15.50
C PRO A 295 -2.70 0.16 14.73
N GLY A 296 -3.72 -0.52 15.25
CA GLY A 296 -4.25 -1.75 14.70
C GLY A 296 -3.14 -2.79 14.57
N THR A 297 -2.96 -3.37 13.39
CA THR A 297 -1.90 -4.34 13.09
C THR A 297 -0.62 -3.69 12.56
N PHE A 298 -0.59 -2.37 12.43
CA PHE A 298 0.53 -1.59 11.86
C PHE A 298 1.50 -1.07 12.92
N VAL A 299 2.57 -0.46 12.45
CA VAL A 299 3.62 0.14 13.28
C VAL A 299 3.12 1.37 14.04
N SER A 300 2.24 2.15 13.41
CA SER A 300 1.74 3.40 14.00
C SER A 300 0.27 3.64 13.66
N PRO A 301 -0.43 4.48 14.45
CA PRO A 301 -1.81 4.86 14.18
C PRO A 301 -2.04 5.50 12.80
N TRP A 302 -1.01 6.17 12.24
CA TRP A 302 -1.07 6.77 10.90
C TRP A 302 -1.19 5.73 9.80
N HIS A 303 -0.38 4.66 9.87
CA HIS A 303 -0.44 3.55 8.92
C HIS A 303 -1.80 2.86 8.99
N TRP A 304 -2.33 2.69 10.21
CA TRP A 304 -3.66 2.11 10.41
C TRP A 304 -4.77 2.95 9.78
N ALA A 305 -4.78 4.28 10.02
CA ALA A 305 -5.75 5.18 9.43
C ALA A 305 -5.75 5.10 7.89
N TRP A 306 -4.57 5.15 7.29
CA TRP A 306 -4.44 5.05 5.84
C TRP A 306 -4.79 3.66 5.29
N PHE A 307 -4.54 2.61 6.06
CA PHE A 307 -5.03 1.27 5.71
C PHE A 307 -6.56 1.21 5.69
N LEU A 308 -7.24 1.79 6.68
CA LEU A 308 -8.69 1.87 6.72
C LEU A 308 -9.24 2.67 5.52
N ILE A 309 -8.66 3.83 5.22
CA ILE A 309 -9.06 4.65 4.07
C ILE A 309 -8.90 3.86 2.77
N ALA A 310 -7.75 3.23 2.53
CA ALA A 310 -7.52 2.46 1.31
C ALA A 310 -8.46 1.24 1.21
N ASN A 311 -8.74 0.57 2.32
CA ASN A 311 -9.64 -0.58 2.33
C ASN A 311 -11.12 -0.20 2.19
N SER A 312 -11.52 1.05 2.45
CA SER A 312 -12.86 1.52 2.06
C SER A 312 -13.08 1.42 0.55
N PHE A 313 -12.07 1.78 -0.27
CA PHE A 313 -12.09 1.61 -1.73
C PHE A 313 -12.12 0.15 -2.15
N ILE A 314 -11.32 -0.70 -1.51
CA ILE A 314 -11.19 -2.12 -1.85
C ILE A 314 -12.48 -2.87 -1.49
N CYS A 315 -13.00 -2.68 -0.29
CA CYS A 315 -14.24 -3.29 0.18
C CYS A 315 -15.44 -2.85 -0.67
N PHE A 316 -15.53 -1.56 -1.02
CA PHE A 316 -16.51 -1.04 -1.95
C PHE A 316 -16.39 -1.73 -3.32
N THR A 317 -15.17 -1.78 -3.87
CA THR A 317 -14.93 -2.40 -5.18
C THR A 317 -15.44 -3.83 -5.23
N VAL A 318 -15.12 -4.65 -4.25
CA VAL A 318 -15.55 -6.06 -4.19
C VAL A 318 -17.06 -6.16 -3.95
N ALA A 319 -17.63 -5.34 -3.07
CA ALA A 319 -19.07 -5.32 -2.80
C ALA A 319 -19.92 -5.06 -4.05
N PHE A 320 -19.44 -4.18 -4.95
CA PHE A 320 -20.20 -3.79 -6.14
C PHE A 320 -19.79 -4.51 -7.42
N SER A 321 -18.55 -5.02 -7.52
CA SER A 321 -17.98 -5.55 -8.77
C SER A 321 -17.79 -7.07 -8.78
N ASP A 322 -17.79 -7.77 -7.63
CA ASP A 322 -17.63 -9.23 -7.61
C ASP A 322 -18.89 -9.93 -8.13
N THR A 323 -18.70 -11.03 -8.84
CA THR A 323 -19.79 -11.86 -9.39
C THR A 323 -20.46 -12.76 -8.35
N SER A 324 -19.75 -13.10 -7.25
CA SER A 324 -20.23 -13.96 -6.18
C SER A 324 -20.94 -13.14 -5.09
N TRP A 325 -22.16 -13.53 -4.74
CA TRP A 325 -22.89 -12.83 -3.68
C TRP A 325 -22.19 -12.95 -2.31
N LEU A 326 -21.57 -14.08 -2.02
CA LEU A 326 -20.80 -14.27 -0.79
C LEU A 326 -19.69 -13.22 -0.64
N TRP A 327 -18.94 -12.95 -1.72
CA TRP A 327 -17.88 -11.96 -1.68
C TRP A 327 -18.41 -10.51 -1.68
N ARG A 328 -19.59 -10.29 -2.27
CA ARG A 328 -20.26 -8.99 -2.14
C ARG A 328 -20.66 -8.71 -0.70
N THR A 329 -21.26 -9.68 -0.01
CA THR A 329 -21.61 -9.54 1.41
C THR A 329 -20.38 -9.42 2.29
N THR A 330 -19.31 -10.17 2.02
CA THR A 330 -18.01 -10.00 2.72
C THR A 330 -17.43 -8.60 2.50
N GLY A 331 -17.52 -8.07 1.26
CA GLY A 331 -17.09 -6.70 0.96
C GLY A 331 -17.91 -5.65 1.72
N LEU A 332 -19.23 -5.81 1.81
CA LEU A 332 -20.10 -4.93 2.61
C LEU A 332 -19.79 -5.04 4.10
N ALA A 333 -19.64 -6.24 4.63
CA ALA A 333 -19.24 -6.46 6.03
C ALA A 333 -17.86 -5.84 6.33
N GLY A 334 -16.90 -6.02 5.41
CA GLY A 334 -15.60 -5.37 5.50
C GLY A 334 -15.71 -3.85 5.53
N LEU A 335 -16.59 -3.25 4.73
CA LEU A 335 -16.81 -1.81 4.72
C LEU A 335 -17.39 -1.30 6.06
N VAL A 336 -18.33 -2.05 6.68
CA VAL A 336 -18.83 -1.75 8.03
C VAL A 336 -17.70 -1.81 9.05
N LEU A 337 -16.90 -2.88 9.04
CA LEU A 337 -15.78 -3.03 9.97
C LEU A 337 -14.72 -1.93 9.81
N VAL A 338 -14.42 -1.52 8.58
CA VAL A 338 -13.54 -0.39 8.29
C VAL A 338 -14.11 0.89 8.86
N PHE A 339 -15.41 1.14 8.72
CA PHE A 339 -16.07 2.31 9.28
C PHE A 339 -16.03 2.30 10.82
N VAL A 340 -16.38 1.20 11.47
CA VAL A 340 -16.29 1.05 12.93
C VAL A 340 -14.86 1.33 13.42
N ASN A 341 -13.86 0.73 12.75
CA ASN A 341 -12.47 0.98 13.11
C ASN A 341 -12.04 2.44 12.86
N SER A 342 -12.60 3.13 11.87
CA SER A 342 -12.31 4.55 11.63
C SER A 342 -12.78 5.45 12.79
N VAL A 343 -13.86 5.05 13.47
CA VAL A 343 -14.35 5.73 14.67
C VAL A 343 -13.46 5.46 15.88
N ILE A 344 -13.15 4.18 16.16
CA ILE A 344 -12.41 3.80 17.38
C ILE A 344 -10.90 4.01 17.29
N CYS A 345 -10.32 4.16 16.10
CA CYS A 345 -8.87 4.28 15.92
C CYS A 345 -8.26 5.57 16.44
N GLY A 346 -9.06 6.58 16.76
CA GLY A 346 -8.60 7.87 17.26
C GLY A 346 -7.92 8.77 16.21
N GLN A 347 -8.06 8.44 14.92
CA GLN A 347 -7.49 9.23 13.82
C GLN A 347 -8.59 9.99 13.07
N ARG A 348 -8.64 11.30 13.24
CA ARG A 348 -9.64 12.20 12.61
C ARG A 348 -9.72 12.02 11.09
N ILE A 349 -8.58 11.77 10.44
CA ILE A 349 -8.53 11.60 8.98
C ILE A 349 -9.29 10.35 8.53
N ALA A 350 -9.19 9.23 9.25
CA ALA A 350 -9.93 8.03 8.92
C ALA A 350 -11.43 8.25 9.09
N LEU A 351 -11.81 8.94 10.20
CA LEU A 351 -13.20 9.28 10.48
C LEU A 351 -13.82 10.14 9.35
N ALA A 352 -13.07 11.08 8.79
CA ALA A 352 -13.54 11.94 7.71
C ALA A 352 -13.47 11.26 6.33
N LEU A 353 -12.33 10.62 6.01
CA LEU A 353 -12.08 10.14 4.64
C LEU A 353 -12.74 8.80 4.32
N VAL A 354 -13.00 7.92 5.30
CA VAL A 354 -13.69 6.64 5.03
C VAL A 354 -15.10 6.88 4.49
N PRO A 355 -15.98 7.67 5.13
CA PRO A 355 -17.30 7.97 4.57
C PRO A 355 -17.19 8.81 3.29
N ALA A 356 -16.28 9.79 3.24
CA ALA A 356 -16.07 10.61 2.04
C ALA A 356 -15.65 9.76 0.83
N ALA A 357 -14.76 8.80 1.00
CA ALA A 357 -14.34 7.86 -0.04
C ALA A 357 -15.53 7.05 -0.60
N VAL A 358 -16.42 6.59 0.27
CA VAL A 358 -17.64 5.86 -0.14
C VAL A 358 -18.55 6.76 -0.98
N ILE A 359 -18.77 8.01 -0.55
CA ILE A 359 -19.59 8.99 -1.29
C ILE A 359 -18.97 9.29 -2.66
N ILE A 360 -17.67 9.58 -2.70
CA ILE A 360 -16.93 9.85 -3.93
C ILE A 360 -17.04 8.64 -4.89
N LEU A 361 -16.85 7.42 -4.38
CA LEU A 361 -16.98 6.21 -5.18
C LEU A 361 -18.39 6.02 -5.71
N LEU A 362 -19.42 6.23 -4.90
CA LEU A 362 -20.83 6.16 -5.34
C LEU A 362 -21.09 7.08 -6.52
N VAL A 363 -20.65 8.34 -6.42
CA VAL A 363 -20.84 9.35 -7.45
C VAL A 363 -20.03 9.01 -8.70
N LEU A 364 -18.71 8.86 -8.57
CA LEU A 364 -17.82 8.72 -9.73
C LEU A 364 -17.92 7.37 -10.45
N THR A 365 -18.34 6.31 -9.75
CA THR A 365 -18.57 5.01 -10.40
C THR A 365 -20.01 4.81 -10.89
N GLY A 366 -20.90 5.77 -10.66
CA GLY A 366 -22.30 5.71 -11.07
C GLY A 366 -23.12 4.66 -10.31
N GLN A 367 -22.69 4.25 -9.12
CA GLN A 367 -23.37 3.23 -8.30
C GLN A 367 -24.55 3.80 -7.49
N ILE A 368 -24.85 5.08 -7.61
CA ILE A 368 -26.00 5.73 -6.95
C ILE A 368 -27.31 4.99 -7.27
N ALA A 369 -27.50 4.55 -8.52
CA ALA A 369 -28.66 3.76 -8.94
C ALA A 369 -28.79 2.41 -8.18
N ASN A 370 -27.71 1.91 -7.60
CA ASN A 370 -27.67 0.67 -6.83
C ASN A 370 -27.76 0.87 -5.31
N LEU A 371 -28.19 2.06 -4.85
CA LEU A 371 -28.32 2.42 -3.42
C LEU A 371 -29.13 1.40 -2.60
N LYS A 372 -30.07 0.68 -3.23
CA LYS A 372 -30.82 -0.41 -2.57
C LYS A 372 -29.92 -1.47 -1.94
N ARG A 373 -28.68 -1.64 -2.45
CA ARG A 373 -27.70 -2.56 -1.87
C ARG A 373 -27.05 -2.04 -0.58
N PHE A 374 -27.14 -0.71 -0.34
CA PHE A 374 -26.62 -0.06 0.86
C PHE A 374 -27.64 -0.02 2.00
N ILE A 375 -28.92 -0.27 1.74
CA ILE A 375 -29.94 -0.26 2.79
C ILE A 375 -29.56 -1.21 3.95
N PRO A 376 -29.18 -2.50 3.70
CA PRO A 376 -28.73 -3.37 4.78
C PRO A 376 -27.47 -2.87 5.49
N LEU A 377 -26.54 -2.25 4.73
CA LEU A 377 -25.33 -1.65 5.27
C LEU A 377 -25.66 -0.44 6.16
N GLY A 378 -26.50 0.46 5.65
CA GLY A 378 -26.96 1.64 6.39
C GLY A 378 -27.71 1.27 7.69
N LEU A 379 -28.60 0.30 7.61
CA LEU A 379 -29.31 -0.23 8.78
C LEU A 379 -28.34 -0.90 9.77
N GLY A 380 -27.45 -1.79 9.30
CA GLY A 380 -26.45 -2.44 10.14
C GLY A 380 -25.51 -1.44 10.81
N LEU A 381 -25.01 -0.46 10.06
CA LEU A 381 -24.18 0.62 10.58
C LEU A 381 -24.96 1.50 11.57
N GLY A 382 -26.22 1.86 11.24
CA GLY A 382 -27.10 2.60 12.14
C GLY A 382 -27.29 1.89 13.48
N VAL A 383 -27.57 0.58 13.47
CA VAL A 383 -27.70 -0.23 14.70
C VAL A 383 -26.38 -0.24 15.48
N ILE A 384 -25.23 -0.49 14.82
CA ILE A 384 -23.93 -0.53 15.50
C ILE A 384 -23.61 0.84 16.13
N LEU A 385 -23.80 1.93 15.38
CA LEU A 385 -23.57 3.28 15.89
C LEU A 385 -24.51 3.60 17.05
N THR A 386 -25.78 3.24 16.94
CA THR A 386 -26.76 3.46 18.01
C THR A 386 -26.35 2.69 19.27
N VAL A 387 -25.94 1.43 19.14
CA VAL A 387 -25.46 0.62 20.29
C VAL A 387 -24.17 1.22 20.88
N LEU A 388 -23.23 1.66 20.05
CA LEU A 388 -21.99 2.30 20.52
C LEU A 388 -22.27 3.62 21.25
N VAL A 389 -23.17 4.46 20.73
CA VAL A 389 -23.53 5.75 21.34
C VAL A 389 -24.29 5.54 22.65
N ILE A 390 -25.23 4.58 22.71
CA ILE A 390 -25.99 4.29 23.93
C ILE A 390 -25.05 3.77 25.04
N ASN A 391 -24.12 2.87 24.69
CA ASN A 391 -23.21 2.29 25.69
C ASN A 391 -22.03 3.20 26.08
N ASN A 392 -21.66 4.16 25.22
CA ASN A 392 -20.53 5.07 25.44
C ASN A 392 -20.81 6.43 24.80
N PRO A 393 -21.75 7.23 25.33
CA PRO A 393 -22.12 8.52 24.74
C PRO A 393 -20.96 9.49 24.68
N ASP A 394 -20.09 9.46 25.69
CA ASP A 394 -18.95 10.37 25.81
C ASP A 394 -17.91 10.17 24.69
N ILE A 395 -17.71 8.92 24.24
CA ILE A 395 -16.73 8.63 23.18
C ILE A 395 -17.13 9.31 21.86
N PHE A 396 -18.41 9.30 21.52
CA PHE A 396 -18.89 9.88 20.26
C PHE A 396 -18.84 11.41 20.31
N THR A 397 -19.30 12.02 21.40
CA THR A 397 -19.26 13.48 21.60
C THR A 397 -17.83 13.98 21.64
N GLU A 398 -16.93 13.37 22.43
CA GLU A 398 -15.51 13.71 22.45
C GLU A 398 -14.85 13.61 21.06
N ARG A 399 -15.22 12.62 20.26
CA ARG A 399 -14.69 12.47 18.89
C ARG A 399 -15.14 13.59 17.98
N LEU A 400 -16.43 13.92 18.03
CA LEU A 400 -17.02 14.98 17.22
C LEU A 400 -16.50 16.34 17.64
N ASP A 401 -16.50 16.64 18.93
CA ASP A 401 -16.00 17.90 19.47
C ASP A 401 -14.52 18.08 19.16
N SER A 402 -13.71 17.06 19.38
CA SER A 402 -12.30 17.05 19.00
C SER A 402 -12.08 17.29 17.49
N PHE A 403 -12.98 16.80 16.63
CA PHE A 403 -12.91 17.08 15.19
C PHE A 403 -13.25 18.54 14.88
N VAL A 404 -14.34 19.06 15.47
CA VAL A 404 -14.82 20.42 15.27
C VAL A 404 -13.82 21.44 15.82
N GLU A 405 -13.31 21.24 17.05
CA GLU A 405 -12.28 22.07 17.65
C GLU A 405 -11.02 22.16 16.79
N ARG A 406 -10.54 21.03 16.28
CA ARG A 406 -9.36 21.03 15.41
C ARG A 406 -9.64 21.68 14.08
N TRP A 407 -10.84 21.48 13.51
CA TRP A 407 -11.25 22.18 12.28
C TRP A 407 -11.24 23.70 12.47
N ASN A 408 -11.74 24.17 13.59
CA ASN A 408 -11.77 25.59 13.92
C ASN A 408 -10.38 26.15 14.25
N ALA A 409 -9.56 25.40 14.99
CA ALA A 409 -8.22 25.82 15.38
C ALA A 409 -7.22 25.83 14.21
N SER A 410 -7.36 24.93 13.25
CA SER A 410 -6.46 24.79 12.10
C SER A 410 -7.22 24.19 10.91
N PRO A 411 -7.98 25.01 10.18
CA PRO A 411 -8.69 24.57 8.98
C PRO A 411 -7.73 23.93 7.98
N PRO A 412 -8.08 22.81 7.32
CA PRO A 412 -7.16 22.07 6.46
C PRO A 412 -6.50 22.91 5.37
N TYR A 413 -7.22 23.85 4.77
CA TYR A 413 -6.67 24.72 3.72
C TYR A 413 -5.63 25.70 4.26
N ASN A 414 -5.85 26.30 5.43
CA ASN A 414 -4.88 27.18 6.09
C ASN A 414 -3.62 26.41 6.46
N PHE A 415 -3.78 25.22 7.03
CA PHE A 415 -2.67 24.36 7.40
C PHE A 415 -1.80 24.00 6.18
N ILE A 416 -2.41 23.68 5.03
CA ILE A 416 -1.68 23.38 3.79
C ILE A 416 -0.88 24.62 3.33
N VAL A 417 -1.52 25.80 3.33
CA VAL A 417 -0.86 27.06 2.94
C VAL A 417 0.30 27.39 3.88
N GLU A 418 0.10 27.24 5.19
CA GLU A 418 1.15 27.44 6.20
C GLU A 418 2.35 26.49 5.99
N GLN A 419 2.10 25.22 5.67
CA GLN A 419 3.15 24.25 5.36
C GLN A 419 3.94 24.67 4.10
N PHE A 420 3.27 25.12 3.03
CA PHE A 420 3.96 25.66 1.85
C PHE A 420 4.76 26.92 2.19
N GLN A 421 4.18 27.88 2.92
CA GLN A 421 4.87 29.09 3.32
C GLN A 421 6.09 28.79 4.20
N HIS A 422 5.96 27.84 5.14
CA HIS A 422 7.07 27.39 5.97
C HIS A 422 8.22 26.85 5.11
N VAL A 423 7.92 25.99 4.14
CA VAL A 423 8.93 25.43 3.24
C VAL A 423 9.56 26.53 2.38
N ILE A 424 8.77 27.38 1.75
CA ILE A 424 9.27 28.51 0.91
C ILE A 424 10.22 29.40 1.71
N LYS A 425 9.86 29.74 2.96
CA LYS A 425 10.68 30.59 3.83
C LYS A 425 12.02 29.95 4.21
N HIS A 426 12.07 28.62 4.32
CA HIS A 426 13.27 27.91 4.76
C HIS A 426 14.01 27.18 3.62
N GLN A 427 13.47 27.23 2.40
CA GLN A 427 14.05 26.54 1.25
C GLN A 427 15.34 27.20 0.80
N LYS A 428 16.37 26.40 0.58
CA LYS A 428 17.67 26.82 0.01
C LYS A 428 17.79 26.33 -1.42
N GLY A 429 17.61 27.24 -2.39
CA GLY A 429 17.81 26.92 -3.81
C GLY A 429 16.68 26.13 -4.49
N LEU A 430 16.91 25.67 -5.72
CA LEU A 430 15.92 25.03 -6.59
C LEU A 430 15.77 23.53 -6.33
N PHE A 431 16.80 22.88 -5.74
CA PHE A 431 16.89 21.43 -5.53
C PHE A 431 16.55 20.97 -4.10
N GLY A 432 16.03 21.86 -3.28
CA GLY A 432 15.61 21.55 -1.91
C GLY A 432 16.75 21.42 -0.90
N GLN A 433 16.44 20.81 0.25
CA GLN A 433 17.37 20.65 1.38
C GLN A 433 18.07 19.28 1.40
N GLY A 434 17.69 18.39 0.51
CA GLY A 434 18.19 17.02 0.43
C GLY A 434 17.12 15.97 0.77
N LEU A 435 17.20 14.84 0.10
CA LEU A 435 16.31 13.70 0.30
C LEU A 435 16.40 13.18 1.74
N GLY A 436 15.28 12.75 2.30
CA GLY A 436 15.22 12.19 3.64
C GLY A 436 15.18 13.22 4.77
N LYS A 437 15.41 14.51 4.50
CA LYS A 437 15.40 15.57 5.51
C LYS A 437 14.02 15.83 6.13
N ALA A 438 12.94 15.49 5.44
CA ALA A 438 11.58 15.56 5.96
C ALA A 438 10.90 14.17 6.02
N THR A 439 11.65 13.09 5.86
CA THR A 439 11.18 11.70 5.90
C THR A 439 11.38 11.09 7.29
N ASN A 440 10.30 10.78 8.00
CA ASN A 440 10.35 10.24 9.37
C ASN A 440 11.16 8.94 9.51
N SER A 441 11.09 8.04 8.54
CA SER A 441 11.86 6.79 8.56
C SER A 441 13.37 6.98 8.38
N ALA A 442 13.80 8.15 7.90
CA ALA A 442 15.20 8.50 7.73
C ALA A 442 15.84 9.17 8.97
N ARG A 443 15.05 9.46 10.01
CA ARG A 443 15.52 10.13 11.25
C ARG A 443 16.60 9.38 12.02
N ALA A 444 16.73 8.07 11.80
CA ALA A 444 17.80 7.28 12.41
C ALA A 444 19.19 7.61 11.84
N PHE A 445 19.24 8.28 10.68
CA PHE A 445 20.49 8.61 9.96
C PHE A 445 20.82 10.10 9.98
N GLY A 446 19.97 10.94 10.57
CA GLY A 446 20.18 12.38 10.67
C GLY A 446 18.96 13.11 11.18
N SER A 447 19.10 14.42 11.42
CA SER A 447 17.97 15.27 11.84
C SER A 447 16.92 15.37 10.72
N THR A 448 15.64 15.37 11.12
CA THR A 448 14.51 15.53 10.20
C THR A 448 13.64 16.71 10.62
N VAL A 449 13.12 17.45 9.63
CA VAL A 449 12.12 18.49 9.82
C VAL A 449 10.74 17.87 9.66
N LEU A 450 9.83 18.16 10.58
CA LEU A 450 8.46 17.66 10.49
C LEU A 450 7.67 18.55 9.50
N ILE A 451 7.33 17.97 8.35
CA ILE A 451 6.42 18.56 7.38
C ILE A 451 5.27 17.58 7.19
N GLU A 452 4.06 17.98 7.57
CA GLU A 452 2.91 17.08 7.67
C GLU A 452 2.09 16.97 6.38
N THR A 453 2.52 17.59 5.28
CA THR A 453 1.84 17.54 3.98
C THR A 453 2.78 17.06 2.89
N TYR A 454 2.29 16.18 2.01
CA TYR A 454 3.15 15.48 1.05
C TYR A 454 3.81 16.39 0.01
N HIS A 455 3.03 17.30 -0.61
CA HIS A 455 3.57 18.19 -1.64
C HIS A 455 4.61 19.19 -1.09
N PRO A 456 4.35 19.90 0.02
CA PRO A 456 5.37 20.72 0.69
C PRO A 456 6.60 19.91 1.12
N LYS A 457 6.41 18.67 1.59
CA LYS A 457 7.53 17.78 1.92
C LYS A 457 8.43 17.50 0.72
N VAL A 458 7.85 17.12 -0.43
CA VAL A 458 8.61 16.90 -1.65
C VAL A 458 9.33 18.18 -2.08
N MET A 459 8.67 19.34 -1.97
CA MET A 459 9.30 20.63 -2.24
C MET A 459 10.48 20.90 -1.31
N ALA A 460 10.38 20.57 -0.03
CA ALA A 460 11.49 20.73 0.92
C ALA A 460 12.66 19.80 0.59
N GLU A 461 12.40 18.54 0.21
CA GLU A 461 13.45 17.56 -0.04
C GLU A 461 14.11 17.71 -1.42
N VAL A 462 13.32 17.85 -2.48
CA VAL A 462 13.79 17.82 -3.91
C VAL A 462 13.67 19.18 -4.57
N GLY A 463 13.12 20.17 -3.88
CA GLY A 463 12.92 21.52 -4.38
C GLY A 463 11.69 21.70 -5.24
N ILE A 464 11.50 22.93 -5.73
CA ILE A 464 10.35 23.29 -6.57
C ILE A 464 10.35 22.51 -7.89
N LEU A 465 11.52 22.28 -8.49
CA LEU A 465 11.64 21.49 -9.72
C LEU A 465 11.22 20.03 -9.50
N GLY A 466 11.61 19.45 -8.36
CA GLY A 466 11.20 18.10 -7.98
C GLY A 466 9.69 17.99 -7.75
N LEU A 467 9.09 18.99 -7.10
CA LEU A 467 7.63 19.06 -6.92
C LEU A 467 6.90 19.16 -8.27
N LEU A 468 7.33 20.04 -9.16
CA LEU A 468 6.73 20.17 -10.50
C LEU A 468 6.85 18.89 -11.32
N ALA A 469 8.02 18.23 -11.27
CA ALA A 469 8.23 16.94 -11.93
C ALA A 469 7.34 15.84 -11.36
N LEU A 470 7.16 15.79 -10.03
CA LEU A 470 6.25 14.86 -9.38
C LEU A 470 4.81 15.09 -9.83
N VAL A 471 4.31 16.34 -9.75
CA VAL A 471 2.93 16.68 -10.14
C VAL A 471 2.70 16.36 -11.61
N ALA A 472 3.67 16.66 -12.49
CA ALA A 472 3.59 16.32 -13.92
C ALA A 472 3.53 14.80 -14.14
N PHE A 473 4.37 14.02 -13.46
CA PHE A 473 4.38 12.56 -13.54
C PHE A 473 3.07 11.95 -13.03
N MET A 474 2.61 12.37 -11.85
CA MET A 474 1.39 11.86 -11.22
C MET A 474 0.14 12.22 -12.06
N THR A 475 0.06 13.46 -12.55
CA THR A 475 -1.03 13.89 -13.45
C THR A 475 -1.03 13.08 -14.75
N ASN A 476 0.12 12.86 -15.35
CA ASN A 476 0.24 12.01 -16.52
C ASN A 476 -0.22 10.57 -16.24
N LEU A 477 0.15 10.01 -15.08
CA LEU A 477 -0.31 8.69 -14.64
C LEU A 477 -1.84 8.64 -14.49
N VAL A 478 -2.46 9.65 -13.85
CA VAL A 478 -3.93 9.77 -13.73
C VAL A 478 -4.60 9.78 -15.10
N VAL A 479 -4.08 10.57 -16.05
CA VAL A 479 -4.64 10.66 -17.41
C VAL A 479 -4.49 9.35 -18.19
N VAL A 480 -3.32 8.71 -18.13
CA VAL A 480 -3.06 7.44 -18.82
C VAL A 480 -3.93 6.32 -18.25
N THR A 481 -4.01 6.21 -16.93
CA THR A 481 -4.84 5.18 -16.26
C THR A 481 -6.33 5.43 -16.48
N PHE A 482 -6.79 6.70 -16.57
CA PHE A 482 -8.16 7.06 -16.96
C PHE A 482 -8.50 6.54 -18.37
N LYS A 483 -7.66 6.86 -19.36
CA LYS A 483 -7.86 6.40 -20.73
C LYS A 483 -7.91 4.87 -20.82
N ASN A 484 -7.06 4.19 -20.05
CA ASN A 484 -6.99 2.73 -20.03
C ASN A 484 -8.26 2.10 -19.44
N TYR A 485 -8.74 2.54 -18.27
CA TYR A 485 -9.97 1.94 -17.71
C TYR A 485 -11.22 2.29 -18.53
N ARG A 486 -11.26 3.47 -19.13
CA ARG A 486 -12.39 3.87 -20.03
C ARG A 486 -12.44 3.04 -21.30
N SER A 487 -11.32 2.52 -21.79
CA SER A 487 -11.26 1.66 -22.97
C SER A 487 -11.80 0.23 -22.72
N VAL A 488 -11.97 -0.18 -21.45
CA VAL A 488 -12.47 -1.50 -21.07
C VAL A 488 -13.95 -1.64 -21.40
N LYS A 489 -14.33 -2.70 -22.12
CA LYS A 489 -15.72 -2.98 -22.55
C LYS A 489 -16.47 -3.84 -21.53
N THR A 490 -15.80 -4.82 -20.92
CA THR A 490 -16.42 -5.74 -19.95
C THR A 490 -16.82 -5.00 -18.67
N SER A 491 -18.11 -4.93 -18.36
CA SER A 491 -18.67 -4.14 -17.25
C SER A 491 -18.01 -4.46 -15.89
N SER A 492 -17.80 -5.75 -15.55
CA SER A 492 -17.18 -6.14 -14.27
C SER A 492 -15.74 -5.66 -14.15
N ILE A 493 -14.92 -5.75 -15.22
CA ILE A 493 -13.53 -5.27 -15.23
C ILE A 493 -13.50 -3.75 -15.16
N ARG A 494 -14.42 -3.07 -15.91
CA ARG A 494 -14.54 -1.61 -15.89
C ARG A 494 -14.89 -1.07 -14.50
N SER A 495 -15.76 -1.76 -13.75
CA SER A 495 -16.13 -1.37 -12.39
C SER A 495 -14.95 -1.46 -11.42
N PHE A 496 -14.14 -2.52 -11.49
CA PHE A 496 -12.86 -2.59 -10.76
C PHE A 496 -11.94 -1.42 -11.15
N GLY A 497 -11.78 -1.19 -12.45
CA GLY A 497 -10.95 -0.12 -12.97
C GLY A 497 -11.40 1.27 -12.53
N ALA A 498 -12.70 1.53 -12.50
CA ALA A 498 -13.24 2.81 -12.04
C ALA A 498 -12.88 3.09 -10.58
N SER A 499 -13.11 2.13 -9.68
CA SER A 499 -12.80 2.29 -8.26
C SER A 499 -11.30 2.47 -8.00
N PHE A 500 -10.44 1.69 -8.68
CA PHE A 500 -9.00 1.83 -8.55
C PHE A 500 -8.50 3.16 -9.13
N TRP A 501 -9.09 3.62 -10.22
CA TRP A 501 -8.76 4.93 -10.77
C TRP A 501 -9.17 6.08 -9.85
N VAL A 502 -10.35 6.00 -9.22
CA VAL A 502 -10.79 7.00 -8.23
C VAL A 502 -9.82 7.05 -7.05
N PHE A 503 -9.34 5.89 -6.58
CA PHE A 503 -8.30 5.85 -5.55
C PHE A 503 -7.03 6.60 -6.00
N ILE A 504 -6.52 6.32 -7.20
CA ILE A 504 -5.35 7.02 -7.73
C ILE A 504 -5.60 8.51 -7.85
N LEU A 505 -6.75 8.93 -8.39
CA LEU A 505 -7.12 10.34 -8.52
C LEU A 505 -7.12 11.06 -7.16
N VAL A 506 -7.80 10.48 -6.18
CA VAL A 506 -7.91 11.08 -4.83
C VAL A 506 -6.54 11.18 -4.17
N ILE A 507 -5.75 10.12 -4.18
CA ILE A 507 -4.43 10.12 -3.51
C ILE A 507 -3.44 11.03 -4.23
N THR A 508 -3.45 11.11 -5.56
CA THR A 508 -2.56 12.00 -6.33
C THR A 508 -2.71 13.45 -5.93
N TYR A 509 -3.95 13.92 -5.80
CA TYR A 509 -4.23 15.33 -5.53
C TYR A 509 -4.61 15.60 -4.07
N PHE A 510 -4.41 14.61 -3.18
CA PHE A 510 -4.70 14.77 -1.76
C PHE A 510 -3.68 15.73 -1.13
N PRO A 511 -4.12 16.92 -0.71
CA PRO A 511 -3.18 17.97 -0.29
C PRO A 511 -2.81 17.89 1.18
N TYR A 512 -3.52 17.08 1.96
CA TYR A 512 -3.41 17.03 3.41
C TYR A 512 -2.71 15.75 3.85
N TRP A 513 -1.73 15.86 4.77
CA TRP A 513 -0.86 14.78 5.21
C TRP A 513 -0.03 14.15 4.07
N TYR A 514 0.67 13.04 4.34
CA TYR A 514 1.63 12.42 3.40
C TYR A 514 1.22 10.98 3.03
N PRO A 515 0.16 10.79 2.24
CA PRO A 515 -0.35 9.45 1.94
C PRO A 515 0.67 8.54 1.27
N LEU A 516 1.46 9.07 0.33
CA LEU A 516 2.43 8.26 -0.44
C LEU A 516 3.73 7.96 0.32
N ASP A 517 3.96 8.56 1.48
CA ASP A 517 5.02 8.16 2.40
C ASP A 517 4.59 7.02 3.34
N THR A 518 3.29 6.70 3.34
CA THR A 518 2.73 5.69 4.23
C THR A 518 2.59 4.37 3.48
N ASP A 519 3.30 3.35 3.94
CA ASP A 519 3.41 2.04 3.27
C ASP A 519 2.10 1.46 2.73
N PRO A 520 1.00 1.34 3.48
CA PRO A 520 -0.20 0.70 2.93
C PRO A 520 -0.77 1.47 1.73
N VAL A 521 -0.79 2.80 1.79
CA VAL A 521 -1.33 3.62 0.68
C VAL A 521 -0.38 3.64 -0.50
N ALA A 522 0.92 3.84 -0.27
CA ALA A 522 1.92 3.86 -1.34
C ALA A 522 1.94 2.52 -2.09
N VAL A 523 1.90 1.40 -1.38
CA VAL A 523 1.86 0.07 -1.99
C VAL A 523 0.58 -0.11 -2.81
N TYR A 524 -0.60 0.21 -2.27
CA TYR A 524 -1.85 0.07 -3.01
C TYR A 524 -1.94 1.02 -4.20
N TYR A 525 -1.41 2.24 -4.08
CA TYR A 525 -1.37 3.21 -5.16
C TYR A 525 -0.62 2.66 -6.39
N TRP A 526 0.59 2.18 -6.20
CA TRP A 526 1.40 1.65 -7.29
C TRP A 526 0.92 0.28 -7.78
N LEU A 527 0.36 -0.55 -6.89
CA LEU A 527 -0.30 -1.80 -7.26
C LEU A 527 -1.48 -1.53 -8.21
N PHE A 528 -2.36 -0.59 -7.85
CA PHE A 528 -3.53 -0.26 -8.67
C PHE A 528 -3.15 0.45 -9.96
N ALA A 529 -2.10 1.28 -9.95
CA ALA A 529 -1.57 1.91 -11.16
C ALA A 529 -1.17 0.85 -12.20
N GLY A 530 -0.39 -0.14 -11.82
CA GLY A 530 0.02 -1.22 -12.73
C GLY A 530 -1.15 -2.09 -13.21
N ILE A 531 -2.12 -2.37 -12.34
CA ILE A 531 -3.34 -3.08 -12.73
C ILE A 531 -4.12 -2.28 -13.77
N LEU A 532 -4.32 -0.98 -13.56
CA LEU A 532 -5.02 -0.10 -14.51
C LEU A 532 -4.34 -0.04 -15.87
N LEU A 533 -3.01 -0.07 -15.89
CA LEU A 533 -2.23 -0.17 -17.14
C LEU A 533 -2.45 -1.52 -17.85
N LYS A 534 -2.73 -2.61 -17.11
CA LYS A 534 -2.98 -3.95 -17.64
C LYS A 534 -4.41 -4.20 -18.09
N LEU A 535 -5.39 -3.48 -17.54
CA LEU A 535 -6.82 -3.74 -17.76
C LEU A 535 -7.23 -3.89 -19.23
N PRO A 536 -6.76 -3.04 -20.19
CA PRO A 536 -7.13 -3.20 -21.60
C PRO A 536 -6.67 -4.52 -22.20
N SER A 537 -5.56 -5.08 -21.69
CA SER A 537 -5.04 -6.38 -22.14
C SER A 537 -5.89 -7.52 -21.58
N ILE A 538 -6.30 -7.44 -20.31
CA ILE A 538 -7.18 -8.42 -19.66
C ILE A 538 -8.55 -8.44 -20.34
N ASP A 539 -9.10 -7.26 -20.64
CA ASP A 539 -10.40 -7.14 -21.31
C ASP A 539 -10.40 -7.77 -22.70
N ARG A 540 -9.36 -7.49 -23.51
CA ARG A 540 -9.21 -8.12 -24.83
C ARG A 540 -9.14 -9.65 -24.77
N GLN A 541 -8.45 -10.19 -23.76
CA GLN A 541 -8.39 -11.65 -23.55
C GLN A 541 -9.75 -12.24 -23.19
N GLU A 542 -10.50 -11.59 -22.30
CA GLU A 542 -11.86 -12.03 -21.90
C GLU A 542 -12.82 -12.01 -23.08
N ILE A 543 -12.80 -10.95 -23.91
CA ILE A 543 -13.63 -10.84 -25.11
C ILE A 543 -13.30 -11.97 -26.07
N LYS A 544 -12.01 -12.18 -26.38
CA LYS A 544 -11.58 -13.26 -27.29
C LYS A 544 -11.97 -14.65 -26.77
N GLN A 545 -11.89 -14.89 -25.46
CA GLN A 545 -12.32 -16.17 -24.87
C GLN A 545 -13.85 -16.34 -24.94
N ALA A 546 -14.61 -15.26 -24.79
CA ALA A 546 -16.07 -15.30 -24.92
C ALA A 546 -16.49 -15.61 -26.37
N GLU A 547 -15.86 -14.99 -27.36
CA GLU A 547 -16.10 -15.24 -28.78
C GLU A 547 -15.78 -16.70 -29.16
N LEU A 548 -14.66 -17.25 -28.70
CA LEU A 548 -14.29 -18.65 -28.95
C LEU A 548 -15.32 -19.61 -28.36
N LYS A 549 -15.81 -19.37 -27.14
CA LYS A 549 -16.85 -20.19 -26.52
C LYS A 549 -18.17 -20.15 -27.29
N THR A 550 -18.56 -18.95 -27.76
CA THR A 550 -19.78 -18.80 -28.54
C THR A 550 -19.68 -19.55 -29.87
N ALA A 551 -18.52 -19.54 -30.54
CA ALA A 551 -18.26 -20.28 -31.76
C ALA A 551 -18.28 -21.81 -31.53
N GLU A 552 -17.69 -22.31 -30.41
CA GLU A 552 -17.75 -23.72 -30.01
C GLU A 552 -19.17 -24.18 -29.70
N ASP A 553 -19.97 -23.37 -29.00
CA ASP A 553 -21.36 -23.69 -28.66
C ASP A 553 -22.25 -23.72 -29.91
N SER A 554 -22.04 -22.82 -30.89
CA SER A 554 -22.75 -22.80 -32.16
C SER A 554 -22.45 -24.07 -33.01
N THR A 555 -21.18 -24.41 -33.14
CA THR A 555 -20.77 -25.66 -33.88
C THR A 555 -21.27 -26.92 -33.20
N THR A 556 -21.37 -26.94 -31.87
CA THR A 556 -21.90 -28.10 -31.12
C THR A 556 -23.42 -28.20 -31.28
N ASN A 557 -24.16 -27.10 -31.28
CA ASN A 557 -25.59 -27.07 -31.52
C ASN A 557 -25.95 -27.48 -32.95
N ASP A 558 -25.16 -27.07 -33.95
CA ASP A 558 -25.36 -27.48 -35.35
C ASP A 558 -25.10 -29.01 -35.53
N LYS A 559 -24.08 -29.57 -34.88
CA LYS A 559 -23.85 -31.02 -34.88
C LYS A 559 -24.99 -31.79 -34.22
N ILE A 560 -25.58 -31.24 -33.13
CA ILE A 560 -26.73 -31.89 -32.46
C ILE A 560 -27.99 -31.79 -33.33
N LYS A 561 -28.24 -30.69 -34.01
CA LYS A 561 -29.34 -30.54 -34.96
C LYS A 561 -29.21 -31.49 -36.16
N TYR A 562 -27.97 -31.60 -36.70
CA TYR A 562 -27.67 -32.54 -37.80
C TYR A 562 -27.87 -34.00 -37.38
N GLY A 563 -27.40 -34.38 -36.17
CA GLY A 563 -27.59 -35.70 -35.60
C GLY A 563 -29.06 -36.07 -35.33
N LYS A 564 -29.87 -35.10 -34.87
CA LYS A 564 -31.33 -35.29 -34.70
C LYS A 564 -32.06 -35.48 -36.06
N ASN A 565 -31.70 -34.71 -37.07
CA ASN A 565 -32.29 -34.84 -38.40
C ASN A 565 -31.94 -36.17 -39.09
N ILE A 566 -30.74 -36.72 -38.86
CA ILE A 566 -30.37 -38.04 -39.37
C ILE A 566 -31.15 -39.15 -38.64
N LYS A 567 -31.39 -39.04 -37.33
CA LYS A 567 -32.21 -40.03 -36.60
C LYS A 567 -33.69 -39.97 -37.01
N SER A 568 -34.25 -38.81 -37.26
CA SER A 568 -35.65 -38.69 -37.73
C SER A 568 -35.84 -39.25 -39.14
N ARG A 569 -34.85 -39.02 -40.04
CA ARG A 569 -34.91 -39.60 -41.40
C ARG A 569 -34.74 -41.15 -41.39
N ARG A 570 -34.02 -41.74 -40.46
CA ARG A 570 -33.93 -43.21 -40.31
C ARG A 570 -35.22 -43.80 -39.75
N GLN A 571 -35.93 -43.13 -38.87
CA GLN A 571 -37.23 -43.64 -38.36
C GLN A 571 -38.34 -43.55 -39.42
N HIS A 572 -38.30 -42.62 -40.38
CA HIS A 572 -39.31 -42.56 -41.47
C HIS A 572 -39.03 -43.58 -42.58
N LYS A 573 -37.78 -44.05 -42.81
CA LYS A 573 -37.48 -45.09 -43.81
C LYS A 573 -37.77 -46.52 -43.36
N GLY A 574 -38.02 -46.75 -42.05
CA GLY A 574 -38.32 -48.08 -41.51
C GLY A 574 -39.80 -48.46 -41.48
N ARG A 575 -40.71 -47.59 -42.04
CA ARG A 575 -42.16 -47.82 -41.99
C ARG A 575 -42.81 -48.21 -43.32
N PHE A 576 -42.04 -48.57 -44.34
CA PHE A 576 -42.58 -49.13 -45.59
C PHE A 576 -41.97 -50.50 -45.85
N LEU A 577 -42.59 -51.54 -45.32
CA LEU A 577 -42.56 -52.89 -45.85
C LEU A 577 -43.98 -53.19 -46.29
N PRO A 578 -44.22 -53.49 -47.56
CA PRO A 578 -45.53 -53.93 -48.01
C PRO A 578 -45.73 -55.41 -47.59
N THR A 579 -46.84 -55.62 -46.92
CA THR A 579 -47.39 -57.01 -46.76
C THR A 579 -48.02 -57.40 -48.08
N SER A 580 -47.47 -58.46 -48.72
CA SER A 580 -48.17 -59.27 -49.66
C SER A 580 -48.23 -60.68 -49.13
#